data_0ef2e055bf8f41570c860078a06ae729
#
_entry.id   0ef2e055bf8f41570c860078a06ae729
#
_cell.length_a   1.000
_cell.length_b   1.000
_cell.length_c   1.000
_cell.angle_alpha   90.00
_cell.angle_beta   90.00
_cell.angle_gamma   90.00
#
_symmetry.space_group_name_H-M   'P 1'
#
loop_
_entity.id
_entity.type
_entity.pdbx_description
1 polymer ?
#
loop_
_entity_poly.entity_id
_entity_poly.type
_entity_poly.pdbx_seq_one_letter_code
_entity_poly.pdbx_strand_id
1 'polypeptide(L)'
;MTTTPYPPVTSLEDWLEHPPERTEWVDGELFEKNGITLKHSKAQSRLSHRWTNYIESSDRGGEVYIKVPCRTEKQGRSPDVAYLTPELVAEYGEAKALPRSFPLTAEIVSPTDLAEDVIAKAEEYLQSGAEEVWLVFPENRWIILVTQESQQIFTSGDTVSTQKVLAGFSITVDELLS
;
A
#
# COMPACT_ATOMS: atom_id res chain seq x y z
N MET A 1 4.97 -21.12 22.42
CA MET A 1 5.06 -20.83 20.98
C MET A 1 6.38 -21.36 20.49
N THR A 2 6.41 -22.38 19.64
CA THR A 2 7.63 -22.90 19.04
C THR A 2 7.96 -22.01 17.84
N THR A 3 9.04 -21.26 17.93
CA THR A 3 9.61 -20.57 16.78
C THR A 3 10.27 -21.61 15.89
N THR A 4 9.58 -22.03 14.83
CA THR A 4 10.25 -22.72 13.72
C THR A 4 11.12 -21.66 13.05
N PRO A 5 12.46 -21.79 13.02
CA PRO A 5 13.26 -20.84 12.28
C PRO A 5 12.89 -20.94 10.81
N TYR A 6 12.40 -19.82 10.23
CA TYR A 6 12.25 -19.73 8.79
C TYR A 6 13.62 -19.96 8.14
N PRO A 7 13.68 -20.64 6.99
CA PRO A 7 14.92 -20.69 6.23
C PRO A 7 15.38 -19.26 5.94
N PRO A 8 16.70 -19.00 5.89
CA PRO A 8 17.20 -17.68 5.60
C PRO A 8 16.67 -17.21 4.24
N VAL A 9 16.08 -16.02 4.20
CA VAL A 9 15.65 -15.38 2.95
C VAL A 9 16.90 -14.93 2.21
N THR A 10 17.15 -15.50 1.05
CA THR A 10 18.37 -15.25 0.24
C THR A 10 18.07 -14.70 -1.15
N SER A 11 16.80 -14.64 -1.53
CA SER A 11 16.34 -14.12 -2.82
C SER A 11 14.95 -13.50 -2.71
N LEU A 12 14.56 -12.76 -3.74
CA LEU A 12 13.20 -12.25 -3.87
C LEU A 12 12.18 -13.39 -3.92
N GLU A 13 12.50 -14.47 -4.60
CA GLU A 13 11.65 -15.66 -4.72
C GLU A 13 11.43 -16.31 -3.35
N ASP A 14 12.49 -16.48 -2.55
CA ASP A 14 12.37 -16.99 -1.17
C ASP A 14 11.47 -16.10 -0.32
N TRP A 15 11.63 -14.77 -0.47
CA TRP A 15 10.80 -13.81 0.26
C TRP A 15 9.33 -13.89 -0.14
N LEU A 16 9.02 -14.04 -1.42
CA LEU A 16 7.64 -14.15 -1.92
C LEU A 16 6.96 -15.47 -1.49
N GLU A 17 7.73 -16.54 -1.37
CA GLU A 17 7.20 -17.82 -0.86
C GLU A 17 6.94 -17.81 0.64
N HIS A 18 7.83 -17.17 1.40
CA HIS A 18 7.81 -17.15 2.87
C HIS A 18 8.15 -15.77 3.42
N PRO A 19 7.31 -14.75 3.16
CA PRO A 19 7.60 -13.39 3.59
C PRO A 19 7.63 -13.29 5.12
N PRO A 20 8.77 -12.93 5.74
CA PRO A 20 8.79 -12.67 7.16
C PRO A 20 7.92 -11.46 7.51
N GLU A 21 7.28 -11.51 8.66
CA GLU A 21 6.41 -10.42 9.10
C GLU A 21 7.13 -9.07 9.12
N ARG A 22 6.47 -8.03 8.62
CA ARG A 22 6.94 -6.65 8.65
C ARG A 22 8.26 -6.42 7.90
N THR A 23 8.50 -7.16 6.83
CA THR A 23 9.69 -7.00 6.01
C THR A 23 9.36 -6.65 4.57
N GLU A 24 10.34 -6.10 3.89
CA GLU A 24 10.41 -5.91 2.44
C GLU A 24 11.75 -6.45 1.94
N TRP A 25 11.79 -6.88 0.69
CA TRP A 25 13.01 -7.29 0.00
C TRP A 25 13.42 -6.21 -0.98
N VAL A 26 14.52 -5.51 -0.70
CA VAL A 26 14.95 -4.33 -1.46
C VAL A 26 16.43 -4.45 -1.80
N ASP A 27 16.77 -4.34 -3.07
CA ASP A 27 18.15 -4.36 -3.60
C ASP A 27 18.99 -5.57 -3.13
N GLY A 28 18.32 -6.72 -2.97
CA GLY A 28 18.97 -7.95 -2.54
C GLY A 28 19.10 -8.11 -1.02
N GLU A 29 18.48 -7.23 -0.24
CA GLU A 29 18.53 -7.23 1.22
C GLU A 29 17.14 -7.24 1.85
N LEU A 30 17.05 -7.80 3.06
CA LEU A 30 15.84 -7.82 3.86
C LEU A 30 15.77 -6.58 4.75
N PHE A 31 14.74 -5.78 4.56
CA PHE A 31 14.48 -4.59 5.37
C PHE A 31 13.29 -4.80 6.30
N GLU A 32 13.47 -4.49 7.59
CA GLU A 32 12.38 -4.47 8.55
C GLU A 32 11.64 -3.11 8.51
N LYS A 33 10.32 -3.15 8.39
CA LYS A 33 9.47 -1.96 8.50
C LYS A 33 9.32 -1.56 9.96
N ASN A 34 10.09 -0.57 10.38
CA ASN A 34 10.08 0.00 11.72
C ASN A 34 9.43 1.41 11.71
N GLY A 35 9.22 2.00 12.88
CA GLY A 35 8.80 3.40 13.00
C GLY A 35 7.29 3.65 12.96
N ILE A 36 6.46 2.63 13.22
CA ILE A 36 5.00 2.81 13.29
C ILE A 36 4.64 3.70 14.48
N THR A 37 4.07 4.86 14.18
CA THR A 37 3.52 5.78 15.19
C THR A 37 2.01 5.57 15.37
N LEU A 38 1.43 6.15 16.43
CA LEU A 38 -0.03 6.13 16.61
C LEU A 38 -0.76 6.83 15.46
N LYS A 39 -0.20 7.92 14.91
CA LYS A 39 -0.77 8.61 13.76
C LYS A 39 -0.72 7.75 12.50
N HIS A 40 0.40 7.07 12.26
CA HIS A 40 0.55 6.11 11.16
C HIS A 40 -0.52 5.01 11.27
N SER A 41 -0.58 4.32 12.39
CA SER A 41 -1.55 3.24 12.62
C SER A 41 -3.00 3.70 12.47
N LYS A 42 -3.33 4.89 12.98
CA LYS A 42 -4.65 5.49 12.88
C LYS A 42 -5.03 5.80 11.43
N ALA A 43 -4.13 6.42 10.66
CA ALA A 43 -4.36 6.72 9.24
C ALA A 43 -4.54 5.44 8.42
N GLN A 44 -3.70 4.43 8.63
CA GLN A 44 -3.80 3.12 8.00
C GLN A 44 -5.15 2.44 8.28
N SER A 45 -5.55 2.39 9.56
CA SER A 45 -6.83 1.80 9.98
C SER A 45 -8.03 2.53 9.37
N ARG A 46 -8.00 3.86 9.36
CA ARG A 46 -9.08 4.65 8.77
C ARG A 46 -9.18 4.46 7.27
N LEU A 47 -8.07 4.53 6.55
CA LEU A 47 -8.07 4.38 5.10
C LEU A 47 -8.59 3.01 4.68
N SER A 48 -8.10 1.94 5.31
CA SER A 48 -8.58 0.59 5.03
C SER A 48 -10.08 0.44 5.30
N HIS A 49 -10.56 0.96 6.43
CA HIS A 49 -11.98 0.96 6.77
C HIS A 49 -12.84 1.74 5.75
N ARG A 50 -12.38 2.92 5.30
CA ARG A 50 -13.10 3.74 4.34
C ARG A 50 -13.19 3.08 2.96
N TRP A 51 -12.11 2.46 2.49
CA TRP A 51 -12.13 1.71 1.24
C TRP A 51 -13.05 0.49 1.33
N THR A 52 -12.96 -0.29 2.43
CA THR A 52 -13.83 -1.45 2.66
C THR A 52 -15.31 -1.05 2.68
N ASN A 53 -15.68 -0.04 3.46
CA ASN A 53 -17.06 0.44 3.52
C ASN A 53 -17.57 0.92 2.17
N TYR A 54 -16.72 1.56 1.38
CA TYR A 54 -17.10 2.02 0.04
C TYR A 54 -17.38 0.84 -0.90
N ILE A 55 -16.54 -0.18 -0.88
CA ILE A 55 -16.74 -1.41 -1.66
C ILE A 55 -18.07 -2.05 -1.30
N GLU A 56 -18.33 -2.25 0.00
CA GLU A 56 -19.55 -2.88 0.50
C GLU A 56 -20.81 -2.08 0.17
N SER A 57 -20.75 -0.75 0.23
CA SER A 57 -21.90 0.13 -0.02
C SER A 57 -22.16 0.43 -1.50
N SER A 58 -21.17 0.29 -2.36
CA SER A 58 -21.25 0.66 -3.78
C SER A 58 -21.41 -0.52 -4.73
N ASP A 59 -21.45 -1.74 -4.22
CA ASP A 59 -21.52 -2.99 -4.99
C ASP A 59 -20.37 -3.13 -6.03
N ARG A 60 -19.20 -2.53 -5.71
CA ARG A 60 -18.02 -2.54 -6.60
C ARG A 60 -17.26 -3.87 -6.54
N GLY A 61 -17.37 -4.58 -5.42
CA GLY A 61 -16.60 -5.80 -5.18
C GLY A 61 -15.10 -5.54 -5.01
N GLY A 62 -14.32 -6.62 -5.00
CA GLY A 62 -12.90 -6.56 -4.68
C GLY A 62 -12.64 -6.63 -3.19
N GLU A 63 -11.37 -6.54 -2.81
CA GLU A 63 -10.93 -6.70 -1.42
C GLU A 63 -9.87 -5.68 -1.04
N VAL A 64 -9.87 -5.27 0.23
CA VAL A 64 -8.84 -4.40 0.82
C VAL A 64 -7.91 -5.22 1.69
N TYR A 65 -6.61 -5.02 1.50
CA TYR A 65 -5.54 -5.72 2.21
C TYR A 65 -4.66 -4.75 2.98
N ILE A 66 -4.09 -5.22 4.09
CA ILE A 66 -3.15 -4.47 4.92
C ILE A 66 -1.83 -5.23 4.99
N LYS A 67 -0.76 -4.59 4.54
CA LYS A 67 0.62 -5.13 4.62
C LYS A 67 0.78 -6.51 3.99
N VAL A 68 0.08 -6.77 2.90
CA VAL A 68 0.22 -7.99 2.13
C VAL A 68 1.37 -7.86 1.13
N PRO A 69 2.26 -8.87 1.09
CA PRO A 69 3.38 -8.88 0.17
C PRO A 69 2.96 -8.83 -1.30
N CYS A 70 3.72 -8.09 -2.09
CA CYS A 70 3.59 -8.07 -3.53
C CYS A 70 4.97 -7.97 -4.20
N ARG A 71 5.05 -8.48 -5.42
CA ARG A 71 6.23 -8.33 -6.28
C ARG A 71 6.15 -7.02 -7.05
N THR A 72 7.24 -6.30 -7.09
CA THR A 72 7.49 -5.29 -8.11
C THR A 72 8.51 -5.82 -9.12
N GLU A 73 8.98 -5.01 -10.05
CA GLU A 73 9.91 -5.49 -11.09
C GLU A 73 11.15 -6.18 -10.48
N LYS A 74 11.72 -5.60 -9.43
CA LYS A 74 12.96 -6.07 -8.80
C LYS A 74 12.87 -6.30 -7.29
N GLN A 75 11.81 -5.85 -6.66
CA GLN A 75 11.69 -5.81 -5.21
C GLN A 75 10.48 -6.62 -4.72
N GLY A 76 10.49 -6.93 -3.44
CA GLY A 76 9.35 -7.41 -2.67
C GLY A 76 8.86 -6.31 -1.74
N ARG A 77 7.62 -5.84 -1.92
CA ARG A 77 7.02 -4.75 -1.16
C ARG A 77 5.80 -5.22 -0.37
N SER A 78 5.46 -4.46 0.67
CA SER A 78 4.26 -4.69 1.47
C SER A 78 3.58 -3.35 1.73
N PRO A 79 2.70 -2.87 0.82
CA PRO A 79 2.02 -1.59 0.98
C PRO A 79 1.17 -1.57 2.26
N ASP A 80 1.06 -0.40 2.89
CA ASP A 80 0.31 -0.27 4.14
C ASP A 80 -1.17 -0.56 3.97
N VAL A 81 -1.77 -0.10 2.87
CA VAL A 81 -3.14 -0.43 2.46
C VAL A 81 -3.16 -0.68 0.95
N ALA A 82 -3.86 -1.69 0.51
CA ALA A 82 -3.97 -2.03 -0.90
C ALA A 82 -5.37 -2.54 -1.25
N TYR A 83 -5.75 -2.38 -2.51
CA TYR A 83 -7.02 -2.88 -3.05
C TYR A 83 -6.77 -3.75 -4.27
N LEU A 84 -7.46 -4.89 -4.32
CA LEU A 84 -7.59 -5.75 -5.50
C LEU A 84 -8.99 -5.63 -6.09
N THR A 85 -9.04 -5.57 -7.42
CA THR A 85 -10.31 -5.66 -8.15
C THR A 85 -10.92 -7.07 -8.02
N PRO A 86 -12.23 -7.24 -8.27
CA PRO A 86 -12.87 -8.56 -8.21
C PRO A 86 -12.17 -9.62 -9.06
N GLU A 87 -11.69 -9.24 -10.24
CA GLU A 87 -11.00 -10.13 -11.18
C GLU A 87 -9.68 -10.64 -10.58
N LEU A 88 -8.90 -9.73 -9.97
CA LEU A 88 -7.64 -10.08 -9.33
C LEU A 88 -7.83 -10.85 -8.02
N VAL A 89 -8.91 -10.60 -7.30
CA VAL A 89 -9.29 -11.44 -6.14
C VAL A 89 -9.63 -12.87 -6.59
N ALA A 90 -10.36 -13.02 -7.69
CA ALA A 90 -10.69 -14.35 -8.22
C ALA A 90 -9.43 -15.10 -8.69
N GLU A 91 -8.42 -14.40 -9.20
CA GLU A 91 -7.17 -15.00 -9.68
C GLU A 91 -6.15 -15.25 -8.57
N TYR A 92 -5.99 -14.31 -7.62
CA TYR A 92 -4.89 -14.30 -6.66
C TYR A 92 -5.30 -14.28 -5.18
N GLY A 93 -6.59 -14.27 -4.86
CA GLY A 93 -7.06 -14.08 -3.47
C GLY A 93 -6.53 -15.08 -2.44
N GLU A 94 -6.08 -16.25 -2.90
CA GLU A 94 -5.47 -17.28 -2.05
C GLU A 94 -3.93 -17.28 -2.08
N ALA A 95 -3.31 -16.35 -2.81
CA ALA A 95 -1.85 -16.27 -2.92
C ALA A 95 -1.22 -15.69 -1.64
N LYS A 96 -0.02 -16.18 -1.28
CA LYS A 96 0.75 -15.63 -0.15
C LYS A 96 1.32 -14.24 -0.43
N ALA A 97 1.64 -13.99 -1.68
CA ALA A 97 2.13 -12.71 -2.19
C ALA A 97 1.56 -12.49 -3.58
N LEU A 98 1.21 -11.25 -3.91
CA LEU A 98 0.75 -10.90 -5.24
C LEU A 98 1.95 -10.89 -6.22
N PRO A 99 1.89 -11.54 -7.40
CA PRO A 99 3.02 -11.59 -8.35
C PRO A 99 3.24 -10.28 -9.14
N ARG A 100 2.54 -9.22 -8.78
CA ARG A 100 2.60 -7.86 -9.33
C ARG A 100 2.23 -6.85 -8.26
N SER A 101 2.29 -5.56 -8.54
CA SER A 101 1.73 -4.55 -7.64
C SER A 101 0.20 -4.59 -7.60
N PHE A 102 -0.38 -4.15 -6.50
CA PHE A 102 -1.82 -3.94 -6.38
C PHE A 102 -2.25 -2.77 -7.27
N PRO A 103 -3.44 -2.79 -7.89
CA PRO A 103 -3.93 -1.69 -8.73
C PRO A 103 -4.03 -0.35 -8.00
N LEU A 104 -4.40 -0.38 -6.71
CA LEU A 104 -4.43 0.79 -5.84
C LEU A 104 -3.65 0.47 -4.57
N THR A 105 -2.66 1.29 -4.26
CA THR A 105 -1.84 1.16 -3.05
C THR A 105 -1.82 2.46 -2.26
N ALA A 106 -1.61 2.35 -0.96
CA ALA A 106 -1.29 3.51 -0.12
C ALA A 106 -0.13 3.18 0.81
N GLU A 107 0.80 4.12 0.90
CA GLU A 107 1.88 4.15 1.89
C GLU A 107 1.60 5.27 2.90
N ILE A 108 1.62 4.93 4.17
CA ILE A 108 1.48 5.89 5.25
C ILE A 108 2.88 6.28 5.70
N VAL A 109 3.31 7.46 5.34
CA VAL A 109 4.68 7.93 5.53
C VAL A 109 4.96 8.22 7.00
N SER A 110 6.03 7.63 7.51
CA SER A 110 6.53 7.85 8.86
C SER A 110 7.52 9.02 8.92
N PRO A 111 7.70 9.68 10.08
CA PRO A 111 8.64 10.80 10.20
C PRO A 111 10.11 10.45 9.90
N THR A 112 10.45 9.17 9.93
CA THR A 112 11.80 8.66 9.64
C THR A 112 12.01 8.26 8.18
N ASP A 113 10.96 8.25 7.38
CA ASP A 113 11.06 7.89 5.96
C ASP A 113 11.64 9.07 5.17
N LEU A 114 12.57 8.77 4.26
CA LEU A 114 13.09 9.76 3.34
C LEU A 114 12.09 10.01 2.21
N ALA A 115 11.82 11.26 1.91
CA ALA A 115 10.84 11.63 0.87
C ALA A 115 11.22 11.05 -0.50
N GLU A 116 12.51 11.01 -0.81
CA GLU A 116 13.04 10.44 -2.07
C GLU A 116 12.71 8.95 -2.18
N ASP A 117 12.87 8.17 -1.10
CA ASP A 117 12.57 6.75 -1.08
C ASP A 117 11.08 6.48 -1.23
N VAL A 118 10.24 7.30 -0.60
CA VAL A 118 8.78 7.21 -0.69
C VAL A 118 8.29 7.48 -2.11
N ILE A 119 8.86 8.49 -2.77
CA ILE A 119 8.52 8.85 -4.16
C ILE A 119 8.99 7.74 -5.11
N ALA A 120 10.24 7.27 -4.96
CA ALA A 120 10.78 6.17 -5.77
C ALA A 120 9.94 4.89 -5.63
N LYS A 121 9.45 4.61 -4.42
CA LYS A 121 8.56 3.47 -4.15
C LYS A 121 7.22 3.60 -4.87
N ALA A 122 6.65 4.81 -4.94
CA ALA A 122 5.41 5.04 -5.70
C ALA A 122 5.61 4.79 -7.20
N GLU A 123 6.72 5.28 -7.77
CA GLU A 123 7.08 5.03 -9.16
C GLU A 123 7.27 3.53 -9.43
N GLU A 124 7.94 2.83 -8.52
CA GLU A 124 8.15 1.38 -8.59
C GLU A 124 6.81 0.60 -8.63
N TYR A 125 5.84 0.97 -7.79
CA TYR A 125 4.50 0.38 -7.83
C TYR A 125 3.82 0.62 -9.17
N LEU A 126 3.84 1.85 -9.68
CA LEU A 126 3.23 2.19 -10.97
C LEU A 126 3.86 1.41 -12.15
N GLN A 127 5.17 1.23 -12.15
CA GLN A 127 5.88 0.44 -13.16
C GLN A 127 5.57 -1.06 -13.08
N SER A 128 5.08 -1.51 -11.93
CA SER A 128 4.84 -2.94 -11.62
C SER A 128 3.36 -3.31 -11.64
N GLY A 129 2.48 -2.44 -12.12
CA GLY A 129 1.06 -2.72 -12.33
C GLY A 129 0.08 -1.99 -11.43
N ALA A 130 0.53 -1.07 -10.57
CA ALA A 130 -0.36 -0.13 -9.93
C ALA A 130 -0.84 0.91 -10.95
N GLU A 131 -2.08 1.32 -10.80
CA GLU A 131 -2.69 2.38 -11.59
C GLU A 131 -2.72 3.69 -10.81
N GLU A 132 -2.72 3.58 -9.47
CA GLU A 132 -2.83 4.71 -8.56
C GLU A 132 -2.13 4.41 -7.23
N VAL A 133 -1.35 5.36 -6.73
CA VAL A 133 -0.64 5.28 -5.45
C VAL A 133 -0.98 6.51 -4.60
N TRP A 134 -1.36 6.28 -3.35
CA TRP A 134 -1.59 7.32 -2.36
C TRP A 134 -0.42 7.37 -1.38
N LEU A 135 0.29 8.48 -1.33
CA LEU A 135 1.29 8.77 -0.30
C LEU A 135 0.66 9.65 0.76
N VAL A 136 0.46 9.09 1.94
CA VAL A 136 -0.27 9.74 3.03
C VAL A 136 0.72 10.20 4.09
N PHE A 137 0.78 11.50 4.37
CA PHE A 137 1.69 12.15 5.32
C PHE A 137 0.92 12.62 6.56
N PRO A 138 0.79 11.82 7.61
CA PRO A 138 -0.03 12.16 8.78
C PRO A 138 0.47 13.39 9.54
N GLU A 139 1.79 13.59 9.60
CA GLU A 139 2.39 14.73 10.31
C GLU A 139 2.13 16.07 9.62
N ASN A 140 2.21 16.07 8.30
CA ASN A 140 2.01 17.28 7.48
C ASN A 140 0.54 17.51 7.14
N ARG A 141 -0.33 16.51 7.34
CA ARG A 141 -1.71 16.49 6.87
C ARG A 141 -1.81 16.69 5.35
N TRP A 142 -0.98 15.93 4.62
CA TRP A 142 -0.94 15.91 3.17
C TRP A 142 -1.26 14.53 2.63
N ILE A 143 -1.81 14.50 1.43
CA ILE A 143 -1.94 13.29 0.62
C ILE A 143 -1.42 13.64 -0.77
N ILE A 144 -0.49 12.84 -1.29
CA ILE A 144 -0.05 12.92 -2.67
C ILE A 144 -0.62 11.74 -3.40
N LEU A 145 -1.45 12.01 -4.40
CA LEU A 145 -1.99 11.00 -5.29
C LEU A 145 -1.13 10.95 -6.55
N VAL A 146 -0.59 9.77 -6.85
CA VAL A 146 0.33 9.54 -7.95
C VAL A 146 -0.28 8.57 -8.95
N THR A 147 -0.30 8.95 -10.22
CA THR A 147 -0.66 8.10 -11.36
C THR A 147 0.45 8.17 -12.40
N GLN A 148 0.34 7.40 -13.48
CA GLN A 148 1.28 7.49 -14.62
C GLN A 148 1.29 8.88 -15.27
N GLU A 149 0.18 9.62 -15.21
CA GLU A 149 0.01 10.88 -15.92
C GLU A 149 0.17 12.11 -15.04
N SER A 150 0.01 11.97 -13.71
CA SER A 150 -0.04 13.13 -12.82
C SER A 150 0.37 12.82 -11.39
N GLN A 151 0.79 13.88 -10.71
CA GLN A 151 0.98 13.92 -9.27
C GLN A 151 0.17 15.09 -8.72
N GLN A 152 -0.70 14.82 -7.75
CA GLN A 152 -1.58 15.83 -7.17
C GLN A 152 -1.39 15.86 -5.66
N ILE A 153 -1.23 17.04 -5.10
CA ILE A 153 -1.07 17.26 -3.66
C ILE A 153 -2.36 17.81 -3.09
N PHE A 154 -2.83 17.19 -2.03
CA PHE A 154 -4.03 17.58 -1.29
C PHE A 154 -3.64 17.90 0.16
N THR A 155 -4.23 18.97 0.69
CA THR A 155 -3.95 19.47 2.03
C THR A 155 -5.22 19.58 2.87
N SER A 156 -5.11 20.04 4.11
CA SER A 156 -6.28 20.25 4.99
C SER A 156 -7.34 21.12 4.29
N GLY A 157 -8.58 20.67 4.30
CA GLY A 157 -9.71 21.27 3.59
C GLY A 157 -9.99 20.68 2.20
N ASP A 158 -9.03 19.99 1.60
CA ASP A 158 -9.22 19.37 0.29
C ASP A 158 -9.91 18.00 0.38
N THR A 159 -10.56 17.62 -0.72
CA THR A 159 -11.13 16.28 -0.92
C THR A 159 -10.30 15.52 -1.94
N VAL A 160 -9.83 14.34 -1.54
CA VAL A 160 -9.12 13.40 -2.42
C VAL A 160 -10.12 12.41 -2.98
N SER A 161 -10.06 12.16 -4.27
CA SER A 161 -10.87 11.15 -4.95
C SER A 161 -9.98 10.22 -5.74
N THR A 162 -10.31 8.93 -5.75
CA THR A 162 -9.64 7.96 -6.63
C THR A 162 -9.82 8.35 -8.10
N GLN A 163 -8.77 8.17 -8.90
CA GLN A 163 -8.72 8.61 -10.29
C GLN A 163 -8.87 7.44 -11.28
N LYS A 164 -8.30 6.30 -10.99
CA LYS A 164 -8.19 5.15 -11.91
C LYS A 164 -8.97 3.94 -11.41
N VAL A 165 -8.81 3.63 -10.14
CA VAL A 165 -9.34 2.42 -9.52
C VAL A 165 -10.31 2.80 -8.42
N LEU A 166 -11.25 1.93 -8.07
CA LEU A 166 -12.27 2.17 -7.03
C LEU A 166 -13.08 3.46 -7.32
N ALA A 167 -13.48 3.63 -8.57
CA ALA A 167 -14.09 4.85 -9.09
C ALA A 167 -15.26 5.34 -8.25
N GLY A 168 -15.25 6.65 -7.91
CA GLY A 168 -16.27 7.32 -7.11
C GLY A 168 -15.95 7.39 -5.62
N PHE A 169 -14.91 6.73 -5.13
CA PHE A 169 -14.47 6.94 -3.76
C PHE A 169 -13.89 8.35 -3.57
N SER A 170 -14.25 8.98 -2.47
CA SER A 170 -13.65 10.24 -2.03
C SER A 170 -13.61 10.34 -0.52
N ILE A 171 -12.64 11.10 0.00
CA ILE A 171 -12.48 11.40 1.42
C ILE A 171 -11.81 12.75 1.59
N THR A 172 -12.17 13.52 2.61
CA THR A 172 -11.41 14.73 2.91
C THR A 172 -10.11 14.39 3.64
N VAL A 173 -9.06 15.19 3.40
CA VAL A 173 -7.78 15.05 4.12
C VAL A 173 -8.02 15.08 5.63
N ASP A 174 -8.94 15.94 6.08
CA ASP A 174 -9.26 16.10 7.50
C ASP A 174 -9.97 14.90 8.10
N GLU A 175 -10.87 14.23 7.37
CA GLU A 175 -11.48 12.99 7.82
C GLU A 175 -10.48 11.85 7.97
N LEU A 176 -9.53 11.75 7.04
CA LEU A 176 -8.51 10.71 7.10
C LEU A 176 -7.50 10.97 8.21
N LEU A 177 -7.04 12.21 8.37
CA LEU A 177 -5.88 12.57 9.20
C LEU A 177 -6.21 13.34 10.50
N SER A 178 -7.49 13.43 10.87
CA SER A 178 -7.90 14.07 12.14
C SER A 178 -7.54 13.27 13.40
#